data_a579e47ee9c3dc8e069f2fd6c7a90ba4
#
_entry.id   a579e47ee9c3dc8e069f2fd6c7a90ba4
#
_cell.length_a   1.000
_cell.length_b   1.000
_cell.length_c   1.000
_cell.angle_alpha   90.00
_cell.angle_beta   90.00
_cell.angle_gamma   90.00
#
_symmetry.space_group_name_H-M   'P 1'
#
loop_
_entity.id
_entity.type
_entity.pdbx_description
1 polymer ?
#
loop_
_entity_poly.entity_id
_entity_poly.type
_entity_poly.pdbx_seq_one_letter_code
_entity_poly.pdbx_strand_id
1 'polypeptide(L)'
;LNIKINDKNHLDIGGADACDIAEEFGTPTYVIDENRIRDNYNRFYNAFSKYYPDFRVYYACKANTNLAVMRILESEGCCIDAVSPGEVYTSKKLGFPGERILFTGNNVTTEELKFVAEQGAVLNLDSVSALKRLAEVVDPEGFKISFRVNPMVGAGHHDHCITGGVMSKFGIMDNEAVEVYQFAEDLGFTPVGMHSHIGSGILDPEPFKLAIESTIDIAGKVHTEAGIDFEFVDFGGGVGIPYTPEENIVDIDTFAKENIALFKSKLEEHDLGKPTMYLEPGRYLVGDASVLLTRVNSVKQSYRKFLGVDSGFHTLLRPAMYDSYHHIVLANKMDAPNTQEVDIAGNVCESGDLFARDRPMPDVEEGDLLAILNAGAYGFTMSSNYNSRPKASEVLVKDGECFLTRERETFEDLFNKQIIPDYLQ
;
A
#
# COMPACT_ATOMS: atom_id res chain seq x y z
N LEU A 1 -9.37 9.57 12.92
CA LEU A 1 -8.38 10.39 12.21
C LEU A 1 -7.35 10.94 13.21
N ASN A 2 -6.08 10.92 12.84
CA ASN A 2 -4.99 11.44 13.69
C ASN A 2 -4.81 12.94 13.42
N ILE A 3 -5.58 13.76 14.11
CA ILE A 3 -5.53 15.23 13.99
C ILE A 3 -4.99 15.79 15.29
N LYS A 4 -3.90 16.57 15.23
CA LYS A 4 -3.39 17.35 16.35
C LYS A 4 -3.34 18.82 15.95
N ILE A 5 -3.58 19.69 16.92
CA ILE A 5 -3.60 21.15 16.76
C ILE A 5 -2.55 21.73 17.68
N ASN A 6 -1.71 22.63 17.16
CA ASN A 6 -0.70 23.30 17.96
C ASN A 6 -1.21 24.61 18.62
N ASP A 7 -0.36 25.27 19.39
CA ASP A 7 -0.73 26.50 20.12
C ASP A 7 -1.04 27.70 19.19
N LYS A 8 -0.63 27.65 17.93
CA LYS A 8 -0.96 28.66 16.90
C LYS A 8 -2.30 28.38 16.22
N ASN A 9 -3.00 27.29 16.63
CA ASN A 9 -4.22 26.82 16.00
C ASN A 9 -4.00 26.31 14.55
N HIS A 10 -2.83 25.81 14.28
CA HIS A 10 -2.48 25.15 13.03
C HIS A 10 -2.46 23.64 13.19
N LEU A 11 -2.55 22.91 12.07
CA LEU A 11 -2.37 21.47 12.06
C LEU A 11 -0.93 21.13 12.47
N ASP A 12 -0.79 20.26 13.48
CA ASP A 12 0.49 19.67 13.91
C ASP A 12 0.68 18.32 13.22
N ILE A 13 1.84 18.12 12.61
CA ILE A 13 2.23 16.86 11.95
C ILE A 13 3.55 16.39 12.58
N GLY A 14 3.50 15.35 13.41
CA GLY A 14 4.69 14.81 14.06
C GLY A 14 5.46 15.80 14.95
N GLY A 15 4.80 16.84 15.46
CA GLY A 15 5.40 17.92 16.26
C GLY A 15 5.81 19.15 15.44
N ALA A 16 5.66 19.15 14.12
CA ALA A 16 5.95 20.28 13.25
C ALA A 16 4.67 21.01 12.81
N ASP A 17 4.75 22.33 12.67
CA ASP A 17 3.66 23.19 12.20
C ASP A 17 3.47 23.03 10.66
N ALA A 18 2.28 22.66 10.21
CA ALA A 18 1.99 22.50 8.79
C ALA A 18 2.23 23.78 7.96
N CYS A 19 2.02 24.97 8.56
CA CYS A 19 2.28 26.24 7.88
C CYS A 19 3.77 26.49 7.69
N ASP A 20 4.58 26.21 8.71
CA ASP A 20 6.03 26.37 8.64
C ASP A 20 6.62 25.39 7.59
N ILE A 21 6.11 24.14 7.54
CA ILE A 21 6.49 23.16 6.50
C ILE A 21 6.14 23.67 5.10
N ALA A 22 4.92 24.20 4.92
CA ALA A 22 4.48 24.71 3.61
C ALA A 22 5.26 25.96 3.16
N GLU A 23 5.74 26.77 4.10
CA GLU A 23 6.60 27.91 3.80
C GLU A 23 8.02 27.48 3.40
N GLU A 24 8.60 26.52 4.09
CA GLU A 24 9.95 26.04 3.82
C GLU A 24 10.07 25.20 2.56
N PHE A 25 9.16 24.24 2.36
CA PHE A 25 9.23 23.25 1.26
C PHE A 25 8.28 23.54 0.09
N GLY A 26 7.41 24.54 0.23
CA GLY A 26 6.38 24.87 -0.76
C GLY A 26 5.24 23.88 -0.81
N THR A 27 4.24 24.17 -1.67
CA THR A 27 3.09 23.31 -1.93
C THR A 27 2.97 23.00 -3.44
N PRO A 28 2.32 21.90 -3.86
CA PRO A 28 1.88 20.79 -3.03
C PRO A 28 3.07 19.99 -2.47
N THR A 29 2.98 19.50 -1.25
CA THR A 29 4.01 18.64 -0.65
C THR A 29 3.36 17.54 0.21
N TYR A 30 3.92 16.33 0.14
CA TYR A 30 3.56 15.24 1.06
C TYR A 30 4.37 15.38 2.34
N VAL A 31 3.72 15.30 3.48
CA VAL A 31 4.38 15.33 4.79
C VAL A 31 4.12 14.00 5.48
N ILE A 32 5.19 13.36 5.94
CA ILE A 32 5.20 12.00 6.47
C ILE A 32 5.63 12.06 7.95
N ASP A 33 4.84 11.53 8.86
CA ASP A 33 5.15 11.38 10.28
C ASP A 33 5.86 10.04 10.53
N GLU A 34 7.16 10.08 10.83
CA GLU A 34 7.97 8.88 11.14
C GLU A 34 7.42 8.12 12.35
N ASN A 35 7.09 8.82 13.41
CA ASN A 35 6.63 8.20 14.65
C ASN A 35 5.32 7.43 14.41
N ARG A 36 4.44 7.97 13.57
CA ARG A 36 3.19 7.30 13.22
C ARG A 36 3.41 5.99 12.45
N ILE A 37 4.39 5.95 11.53
CA ILE A 37 4.75 4.71 10.82
C ILE A 37 5.25 3.66 11.82
N ARG A 38 6.16 4.04 12.73
CA ARG A 38 6.70 3.13 13.75
C ARG A 38 5.61 2.60 14.69
N ASP A 39 4.74 3.49 15.15
CA ASP A 39 3.61 3.12 16.01
C ASP A 39 2.65 2.15 15.32
N ASN A 40 2.33 2.39 14.05
CA ASN A 40 1.46 1.51 13.26
C ASN A 40 2.09 0.12 13.08
N TYR A 41 3.38 0.05 12.73
CA TYR A 41 4.10 -1.20 12.60
C TYR A 41 4.14 -1.97 13.93
N ASN A 42 4.59 -1.32 15.01
CA ASN A 42 4.74 -1.96 16.30
C ASN A 42 3.40 -2.43 16.87
N ARG A 43 2.34 -1.64 16.71
CA ARG A 43 0.99 -2.02 17.12
C ARG A 43 0.50 -3.24 16.34
N PHE A 44 0.71 -3.27 15.02
CA PHE A 44 0.33 -4.39 14.17
C PHE A 44 1.14 -5.66 14.51
N TYR A 45 2.46 -5.55 14.52
CA TYR A 45 3.36 -6.67 14.80
C TYR A 45 3.09 -7.29 16.18
N ASN A 46 2.99 -6.46 17.23
CA ASN A 46 2.78 -6.91 18.59
C ASN A 46 1.41 -7.58 18.80
N ALA A 47 0.37 -7.10 18.10
CA ALA A 47 -0.96 -7.71 18.19
C ALA A 47 -0.96 -9.16 17.70
N PHE A 48 -0.26 -9.47 16.60
CA PHE A 48 -0.19 -10.81 16.04
C PHE A 48 0.84 -11.69 16.73
N SER A 49 2.08 -11.21 16.91
CA SER A 49 3.19 -11.99 17.51
C SER A 49 2.91 -12.42 18.94
N LYS A 50 2.09 -11.69 19.69
CA LYS A 50 1.59 -12.05 21.01
C LYS A 50 0.84 -13.39 21.03
N TYR A 51 0.09 -13.69 19.98
CA TYR A 51 -0.73 -14.90 19.89
C TYR A 51 -0.08 -16.00 19.04
N TYR A 52 0.80 -15.62 18.09
CA TYR A 52 1.56 -16.54 17.24
C TYR A 52 2.97 -15.99 17.00
N PRO A 53 3.98 -16.46 17.77
CA PRO A 53 5.35 -15.92 17.68
C PRO A 53 6.02 -16.11 16.32
N ASP A 54 5.67 -17.19 15.57
CA ASP A 54 6.14 -17.44 14.22
C ASP A 54 5.35 -16.59 13.20
N PHE A 55 5.44 -15.28 13.37
CA PHE A 55 4.73 -14.26 12.58
C PHE A 55 5.70 -13.27 11.94
N ARG A 56 5.45 -12.90 10.70
CA ARG A 56 6.20 -11.85 10.00
C ARG A 56 5.30 -10.88 9.27
N VAL A 57 5.72 -9.61 9.25
CA VAL A 57 5.11 -8.55 8.46
C VAL A 57 5.94 -8.34 7.19
N TYR A 58 5.30 -8.45 6.04
CA TYR A 58 5.81 -8.09 4.74
C TYR A 58 5.14 -6.78 4.31
N TYR A 59 5.86 -5.69 4.34
CA TYR A 59 5.30 -4.40 3.93
C TYR A 59 5.00 -4.38 2.43
N ALA A 60 3.72 -4.19 2.05
CA ALA A 60 3.33 -4.01 0.66
C ALA A 60 3.82 -2.64 0.16
N CYS A 61 5.05 -2.60 -0.36
CA CYS A 61 5.77 -1.35 -0.64
C CYS A 61 5.15 -0.54 -1.79
N LYS A 62 4.30 -1.15 -2.61
CA LYS A 62 3.43 -0.45 -3.59
C LYS A 62 2.60 0.67 -2.96
N ALA A 63 2.32 0.60 -1.65
CA ALA A 63 1.58 1.65 -0.94
C ALA A 63 2.39 2.95 -0.84
N ASN A 64 3.69 2.85 -0.54
CA ASN A 64 4.63 3.99 -0.50
C ASN A 64 6.07 3.49 -0.63
N THR A 65 6.71 3.79 -1.76
CA THR A 65 8.09 3.40 -2.08
C THR A 65 9.13 4.48 -1.76
N ASN A 66 8.79 5.49 -0.94
CA ASN A 66 9.76 6.46 -0.47
C ASN A 66 10.87 5.75 0.30
N LEU A 67 12.15 6.03 -0.04
CA LEU A 67 13.30 5.32 0.53
C LEU A 67 13.39 5.47 2.06
N ALA A 68 13.01 6.64 2.60
CA ALA A 68 12.99 6.86 4.04
C ALA A 68 11.91 6.01 4.72
N VAL A 69 10.70 5.94 4.14
CA VAL A 69 9.61 5.08 4.65
C VAL A 69 10.03 3.61 4.68
N MET A 70 10.60 3.11 3.58
CA MET A 70 11.08 1.72 3.52
C MET A 70 12.22 1.46 4.51
N ARG A 71 13.12 2.42 4.71
CA ARG A 71 14.21 2.33 5.69
C ARG A 71 13.71 2.34 7.13
N ILE A 72 12.68 3.14 7.45
CA ILE A 72 12.04 3.15 8.77
C ILE A 72 11.47 1.75 9.06
N LEU A 73 10.70 1.18 8.14
CA LEU A 73 10.12 -0.16 8.30
C LEU A 73 11.17 -1.26 8.36
N GLU A 74 12.26 -1.14 7.58
CA GLU A 74 13.40 -2.05 7.66
C GLU A 74 14.03 -2.06 9.06
N SER A 75 14.21 -0.88 9.66
CA SER A 75 14.78 -0.74 11.00
C SER A 75 13.91 -1.31 12.12
N GLU A 76 12.59 -1.43 11.88
CA GLU A 76 11.65 -2.13 12.77
C GLU A 76 11.66 -3.67 12.56
N GLY A 77 12.40 -4.19 11.57
CA GLY A 77 12.47 -5.61 11.27
C GLY A 77 11.46 -6.09 10.21
N CYS A 78 10.72 -5.18 9.57
CA CYS A 78 9.75 -5.51 8.52
C CYS A 78 10.42 -6.12 7.30
N CYS A 79 9.79 -7.13 6.69
CA CYS A 79 10.11 -7.66 5.36
C CYS A 79 9.38 -6.86 4.27
N ILE A 80 9.59 -7.19 2.99
CA ILE A 80 8.97 -6.50 1.85
C ILE A 80 8.13 -7.46 1.01
N ASP A 81 6.87 -7.09 0.75
CA ASP A 81 6.10 -7.56 -0.41
C ASP A 81 6.37 -6.61 -1.59
N ALA A 82 6.93 -7.17 -2.67
CA ALA A 82 7.25 -6.46 -3.90
C ALA A 82 6.48 -7.06 -5.08
N VAL A 83 5.90 -6.21 -5.93
CA VAL A 83 5.08 -6.63 -7.07
C VAL A 83 5.72 -6.31 -8.42
N SER A 84 6.91 -5.72 -8.42
CA SER A 84 7.66 -5.39 -9.64
C SER A 84 9.17 -5.51 -9.42
N PRO A 85 9.96 -5.73 -10.49
CA PRO A 85 11.43 -5.69 -10.41
C PRO A 85 11.99 -4.38 -9.86
N GLY A 86 11.31 -3.26 -10.12
CA GLY A 86 11.69 -1.95 -9.59
C GLY A 86 11.60 -1.88 -8.06
N GLU A 87 10.57 -2.49 -7.48
CA GLU A 87 10.41 -2.58 -6.03
C GLU A 87 11.44 -3.52 -5.39
N VAL A 88 11.76 -4.65 -6.04
CA VAL A 88 12.85 -5.55 -5.63
C VAL A 88 14.19 -4.83 -5.68
N TYR A 89 14.49 -4.14 -6.79
CA TYR A 89 15.72 -3.36 -6.95
C TYR A 89 15.87 -2.29 -5.85
N THR A 90 14.79 -1.56 -5.56
CA THR A 90 14.76 -0.54 -4.50
C THR A 90 15.02 -1.15 -3.13
N SER A 91 14.40 -2.29 -2.83
CA SER A 91 14.60 -3.02 -1.58
C SER A 91 16.05 -3.51 -1.42
N LYS A 92 16.64 -4.07 -2.49
CA LYS A 92 18.05 -4.48 -2.50
C LYS A 92 19.00 -3.30 -2.31
N LYS A 93 18.71 -2.15 -2.93
CA LYS A 93 19.48 -0.90 -2.75
C LYS A 93 19.46 -0.41 -1.30
N LEU A 94 18.38 -0.64 -0.58
CA LEU A 94 18.23 -0.35 0.84
C LEU A 94 18.87 -1.43 1.75
N GLY A 95 19.41 -2.51 1.19
CA GLY A 95 20.12 -3.55 1.93
C GLY A 95 19.23 -4.66 2.47
N PHE A 96 17.97 -4.77 2.02
CA PHE A 96 17.15 -5.94 2.36
C PHE A 96 17.81 -7.21 1.79
N PRO A 97 18.06 -8.24 2.60
CA PRO A 97 18.48 -9.53 2.09
C PRO A 97 17.34 -10.17 1.28
N GLY A 98 17.69 -11.02 0.30
CA GLY A 98 16.72 -11.58 -0.64
C GLY A 98 15.59 -12.35 0.05
N GLU A 99 15.93 -13.13 1.06
CA GLU A 99 14.99 -13.93 1.85
C GLU A 99 13.97 -13.09 2.68
N ARG A 100 14.18 -11.77 2.77
CA ARG A 100 13.22 -10.82 3.35
C ARG A 100 12.41 -10.06 2.30
N ILE A 101 12.48 -10.50 1.05
CA ILE A 101 11.69 -9.95 -0.07
C ILE A 101 10.84 -11.07 -0.64
N LEU A 102 9.52 -10.97 -0.53
CA LEU A 102 8.56 -11.81 -1.21
C LEU A 102 8.11 -11.10 -2.48
N PHE A 103 8.27 -11.76 -3.62
CA PHE A 103 7.85 -11.20 -4.90
C PHE A 103 6.52 -11.79 -5.34
N THR A 104 5.48 -10.97 -5.34
CA THR A 104 4.10 -11.35 -5.65
C THR A 104 3.60 -10.74 -6.97
N GLY A 105 4.51 -10.63 -7.96
CA GLY A 105 4.23 -10.04 -9.27
C GLY A 105 3.18 -10.81 -10.07
N ASN A 106 2.35 -10.09 -10.83
CA ASN A 106 1.34 -10.65 -11.72
C ASN A 106 1.64 -10.28 -13.17
N ASN A 107 1.41 -11.23 -14.11
CA ASN A 107 1.69 -11.04 -15.54
C ASN A 107 3.15 -10.62 -15.85
N VAL A 108 4.10 -11.10 -15.08
CA VAL A 108 5.51 -10.78 -15.21
C VAL A 108 6.14 -11.45 -16.44
N THR A 109 7.15 -10.84 -17.04
CA THR A 109 7.92 -11.41 -18.15
C THR A 109 8.95 -12.43 -17.67
N THR A 110 9.53 -13.20 -18.59
CA THR A 110 10.61 -14.15 -18.28
C THR A 110 11.87 -13.44 -17.78
N GLU A 111 12.19 -12.28 -18.34
CA GLU A 111 13.32 -11.44 -17.95
C GLU A 111 13.12 -10.89 -16.52
N GLU A 112 11.90 -10.52 -16.17
CA GLU A 112 11.56 -10.06 -14.81
C GLU A 112 11.69 -11.20 -13.80
N LEU A 113 11.20 -12.41 -14.12
CA LEU A 113 11.36 -13.59 -13.26
C LEU A 113 12.84 -13.89 -13.03
N LYS A 114 13.66 -13.87 -14.10
CA LYS A 114 15.11 -14.08 -14.01
C LYS A 114 15.77 -13.03 -13.11
N PHE A 115 15.48 -11.75 -13.36
CA PHE A 115 16.03 -10.65 -12.56
C PHE A 115 15.74 -10.83 -11.08
N VAL A 116 14.47 -11.12 -10.74
CA VAL A 116 14.03 -11.28 -9.34
C VAL A 116 14.70 -12.49 -8.68
N ALA A 117 14.79 -13.61 -9.39
CA ALA A 117 15.50 -14.81 -8.93
C ALA A 117 16.99 -14.51 -8.63
N GLU A 118 17.68 -13.78 -9.50
CA GLU A 118 19.07 -13.35 -9.33
C GLU A 118 19.27 -12.44 -8.09
N GLN A 119 18.23 -11.73 -7.64
CA GLN A 119 18.28 -10.94 -6.40
C GLN A 119 18.10 -11.80 -5.13
N GLY A 120 17.78 -13.08 -5.26
CA GLY A 120 17.56 -14.03 -4.18
C GLY A 120 16.23 -13.80 -3.44
N ALA A 121 15.28 -13.10 -4.04
CA ALA A 121 13.94 -12.93 -3.48
C ALA A 121 13.15 -14.23 -3.56
N VAL A 122 12.23 -14.43 -2.63
CA VAL A 122 11.27 -15.55 -2.67
C VAL A 122 10.21 -15.25 -3.73
N LEU A 123 10.09 -16.12 -4.74
CA LEU A 123 9.10 -15.95 -5.80
C LEU A 123 7.79 -16.63 -5.43
N ASN A 124 6.73 -15.82 -5.39
CA ASN A 124 5.36 -16.27 -5.27
C ASN A 124 4.70 -16.19 -6.65
N LEU A 125 4.39 -17.34 -7.25
CA LEU A 125 3.89 -17.45 -8.61
C LEU A 125 2.36 -17.47 -8.61
N ASP A 126 1.76 -16.85 -9.62
CA ASP A 126 0.30 -16.76 -9.75
C ASP A 126 -0.29 -17.64 -10.87
N SER A 127 0.57 -18.39 -11.57
CA SER A 127 0.13 -19.21 -12.70
C SER A 127 1.14 -20.30 -13.08
N VAL A 128 0.65 -21.39 -13.68
CA VAL A 128 1.46 -22.44 -14.29
C VAL A 128 2.35 -21.90 -15.43
N SER A 129 1.88 -20.87 -16.15
CA SER A 129 2.66 -20.22 -17.19
C SER A 129 3.91 -19.54 -16.61
N ALA A 130 3.80 -18.86 -15.48
CA ALA A 130 4.94 -18.26 -14.81
C ALA A 130 5.93 -19.31 -14.30
N LEU A 131 5.43 -20.43 -13.75
CA LEU A 131 6.26 -21.57 -13.31
C LEU A 131 7.08 -22.14 -14.46
N LYS A 132 6.47 -22.41 -15.62
CA LYS A 132 7.17 -22.94 -16.80
C LYS A 132 8.26 -22.00 -17.28
N ARG A 133 7.99 -20.70 -17.34
CA ARG A 133 8.97 -19.68 -17.76
C ARG A 133 10.09 -19.49 -16.73
N LEU A 134 9.80 -19.66 -15.45
CA LEU A 134 10.83 -19.63 -14.40
C LEU A 134 11.80 -20.81 -14.59
N ALA A 135 11.30 -22.02 -14.87
CA ALA A 135 12.12 -23.20 -15.13
C ALA A 135 13.06 -23.06 -16.35
N GLU A 136 12.78 -22.14 -17.28
CA GLU A 136 13.65 -21.85 -18.42
C GLU A 136 14.87 -20.97 -18.05
N VAL A 137 14.81 -20.25 -16.90
CA VAL A 137 15.78 -19.21 -16.57
C VAL A 137 16.49 -19.40 -15.22
N VAL A 138 16.08 -20.38 -14.43
CA VAL A 138 16.74 -20.81 -13.19
C VAL A 138 16.98 -22.32 -13.22
N ASP A 139 17.93 -22.81 -12.40
CA ASP A 139 18.00 -24.23 -12.07
C ASP A 139 16.91 -24.55 -11.05
N PRO A 140 15.92 -25.39 -11.38
CA PRO A 140 14.82 -25.68 -10.45
C PRO A 140 15.24 -26.50 -9.23
N GLU A 141 16.36 -27.26 -9.29
CA GLU A 141 16.74 -28.21 -8.24
C GLU A 141 16.94 -27.49 -6.89
N GLY A 142 16.01 -27.73 -5.98
CA GLY A 142 16.00 -27.12 -4.64
C GLY A 142 15.63 -25.63 -4.61
N PHE A 143 15.23 -25.04 -5.73
CA PHE A 143 14.81 -23.64 -5.77
C PHE A 143 13.45 -23.48 -5.10
N LYS A 144 13.40 -22.70 -4.01
CA LYS A 144 12.20 -22.46 -3.22
C LYS A 144 11.23 -21.49 -3.89
N ILE A 145 9.98 -21.89 -3.99
CA ILE A 145 8.89 -21.08 -4.54
C ILE A 145 7.63 -21.17 -3.68
N SER A 146 6.70 -20.26 -3.90
CA SER A 146 5.34 -20.33 -3.39
C SER A 146 4.33 -20.06 -4.49
N PHE A 147 3.06 -20.33 -4.24
CA PHE A 147 1.98 -20.02 -5.18
C PHE A 147 0.92 -19.15 -4.52
N ARG A 148 0.41 -18.18 -5.29
CA ARG A 148 -0.80 -17.47 -4.97
C ARG A 148 -2.00 -18.32 -5.38
N VAL A 149 -2.85 -18.64 -4.41
CA VAL A 149 -4.14 -19.31 -4.66
C VAL A 149 -5.27 -18.29 -4.56
N ASN A 150 -6.34 -18.51 -5.31
CA ASN A 150 -7.55 -17.71 -5.17
C ASN A 150 -8.47 -18.37 -4.13
N PRO A 151 -8.66 -17.76 -2.94
CA PRO A 151 -9.46 -18.36 -1.87
C PRO A 151 -10.97 -18.29 -2.14
N MET A 152 -11.40 -17.85 -3.32
CA MET A 152 -12.80 -17.60 -3.71
C MET A 152 -13.54 -16.60 -2.82
N VAL A 153 -12.80 -15.84 -2.02
CA VAL A 153 -13.25 -14.75 -1.15
C VAL A 153 -12.64 -13.44 -1.64
N GLY A 154 -13.44 -12.40 -1.76
CA GLY A 154 -12.96 -11.07 -2.15
C GLY A 154 -13.68 -9.99 -1.36
N ALA A 155 -12.95 -8.95 -0.94
CA ALA A 155 -13.48 -7.79 -0.24
C ALA A 155 -12.65 -6.53 -0.54
N GLY A 156 -13.24 -5.35 -0.42
CA GLY A 156 -12.53 -4.09 -0.64
C GLY A 156 -13.47 -2.89 -0.55
N HIS A 157 -12.89 -1.71 -0.36
CA HIS A 157 -13.63 -0.45 -0.31
C HIS A 157 -14.13 0.03 -1.69
N HIS A 158 -13.68 -0.60 -2.76
CA HIS A 158 -14.08 -0.32 -4.15
C HIS A 158 -13.90 -1.58 -5.00
N ASP A 159 -14.75 -1.81 -6.00
CA ASP A 159 -14.73 -3.00 -6.86
C ASP A 159 -13.35 -3.26 -7.50
N HIS A 160 -12.64 -2.21 -7.92
CA HIS A 160 -11.28 -2.33 -8.46
C HIS A 160 -10.21 -2.74 -7.43
N CYS A 161 -10.53 -2.74 -6.14
CA CYS A 161 -9.64 -3.14 -5.05
C CYS A 161 -9.88 -4.57 -4.54
N ILE A 162 -10.85 -5.29 -5.14
CA ILE A 162 -11.13 -6.70 -4.83
C ILE A 162 -10.17 -7.58 -5.64
N THR A 163 -9.42 -8.45 -4.97
CA THR A 163 -8.37 -9.28 -5.61
C THR A 163 -8.57 -10.79 -5.39
N GLY A 164 -9.68 -11.22 -4.81
CA GLY A 164 -10.11 -12.60 -4.67
C GLY A 164 -11.49 -12.81 -5.31
N GLY A 165 -11.92 -14.08 -5.45
CA GLY A 165 -13.22 -14.45 -6.01
C GLY A 165 -13.22 -14.72 -7.52
N VAL A 166 -14.39 -15.09 -8.06
CA VAL A 166 -14.56 -15.63 -9.42
C VAL A 166 -14.09 -14.66 -10.53
N MET A 167 -14.21 -13.36 -10.32
CA MET A 167 -13.83 -12.34 -11.31
C MET A 167 -12.38 -11.85 -11.16
N SER A 168 -11.63 -12.40 -10.21
CA SER A 168 -10.23 -12.03 -9.98
C SER A 168 -9.32 -12.60 -11.07
N LYS A 169 -8.40 -11.78 -11.55
CA LYS A 169 -7.32 -12.22 -12.48
C LYS A 169 -6.15 -12.89 -11.75
N PHE A 170 -6.17 -12.95 -10.43
CA PHE A 170 -5.05 -13.34 -9.59
C PHE A 170 -5.18 -14.77 -9.07
N GLY A 171 -4.02 -15.45 -9.00
CA GLY A 171 -3.86 -16.73 -8.36
C GLY A 171 -4.35 -17.93 -9.16
N ILE A 172 -3.85 -19.11 -8.80
CA ILE A 172 -4.34 -20.40 -9.31
C ILE A 172 -5.68 -20.74 -8.66
N MET A 173 -6.50 -21.52 -9.37
CA MET A 173 -7.79 -21.95 -8.83
C MET A 173 -7.60 -22.99 -7.72
N ASP A 174 -8.50 -23.00 -6.74
CA ASP A 174 -8.48 -23.90 -5.59
C ASP A 174 -8.48 -25.39 -6.01
N ASN A 175 -9.22 -25.74 -7.05
CA ASN A 175 -9.30 -27.10 -7.58
C ASN A 175 -8.07 -27.51 -8.42
N GLU A 176 -7.21 -26.60 -8.82
CA GLU A 176 -5.97 -26.88 -9.56
C GLU A 176 -4.73 -26.89 -8.64
N ALA A 177 -4.88 -26.43 -7.39
CA ALA A 177 -3.75 -26.23 -6.48
C ALA A 177 -2.89 -27.49 -6.32
N VAL A 178 -3.50 -28.64 -6.05
CA VAL A 178 -2.78 -29.92 -5.87
C VAL A 178 -1.92 -30.25 -7.08
N GLU A 179 -2.51 -30.21 -8.27
CA GLU A 179 -1.82 -30.53 -9.54
C GLU A 179 -0.67 -29.55 -9.82
N VAL A 180 -0.85 -28.28 -9.50
CA VAL A 180 0.19 -27.24 -9.73
C VAL A 180 1.37 -27.43 -8.78
N TYR A 181 1.13 -27.76 -7.50
CA TYR A 181 2.21 -28.04 -6.54
C TYR A 181 2.98 -29.33 -6.92
N GLN A 182 2.29 -30.40 -7.31
CA GLN A 182 2.91 -31.62 -7.81
C GLN A 182 3.74 -31.34 -9.08
N PHE A 183 3.20 -30.58 -10.01
CA PHE A 183 3.91 -30.23 -11.24
C PHE A 183 5.19 -29.38 -10.96
N ALA A 184 5.18 -28.54 -9.94
CA ALA A 184 6.36 -27.80 -9.52
C ALA A 184 7.46 -28.73 -8.99
N GLU A 185 7.11 -29.73 -8.18
CA GLU A 185 8.06 -30.76 -7.72
C GLU A 185 8.59 -31.61 -8.86
N ASP A 186 7.72 -32.01 -9.80
CA ASP A 186 8.13 -32.75 -11.02
C ASP A 186 9.17 -31.99 -11.87
N LEU A 187 9.12 -30.65 -11.84
CA LEU A 187 10.14 -29.80 -12.47
C LEU A 187 11.41 -29.63 -11.64
N GLY A 188 11.44 -30.10 -10.37
CA GLY A 188 12.58 -30.01 -9.46
C GLY A 188 12.52 -28.83 -8.48
N PHE A 189 11.48 -28.00 -8.51
CA PHE A 189 11.30 -26.92 -7.54
C PHE A 189 10.93 -27.46 -6.17
N THR A 190 11.17 -26.65 -5.14
CA THR A 190 10.73 -26.92 -3.76
C THR A 190 9.62 -25.93 -3.37
N PRO A 191 8.35 -26.27 -3.51
CA PRO A 191 7.24 -25.42 -3.04
C PRO A 191 7.25 -25.39 -1.51
N VAL A 192 7.37 -24.18 -0.94
CA VAL A 192 7.50 -23.98 0.52
C VAL A 192 6.43 -23.08 1.11
N GLY A 193 5.62 -22.44 0.28
CA GLY A 193 4.63 -21.47 0.76
C GLY A 193 3.34 -21.47 -0.03
N MET A 194 2.31 -20.96 0.60
CA MET A 194 1.02 -20.64 -0.03
C MET A 194 0.64 -19.22 0.32
N HIS A 195 0.17 -18.48 -0.69
CA HIS A 195 -0.22 -17.08 -0.56
C HIS A 195 -1.68 -16.88 -1.03
N SER A 196 -2.39 -16.01 -0.37
CA SER A 196 -3.69 -15.51 -0.81
C SER A 196 -3.81 -14.00 -0.53
N HIS A 197 -4.67 -13.31 -1.26
CA HIS A 197 -4.95 -11.90 -1.00
C HIS A 197 -6.35 -11.56 -1.49
N ILE A 198 -7.16 -10.91 -0.64
CA ILE A 198 -8.60 -10.73 -0.87
C ILE A 198 -8.97 -9.30 -1.31
N GLY A 199 -8.11 -8.31 -1.06
CA GLY A 199 -8.41 -6.93 -1.43
C GLY A 199 -7.78 -5.88 -0.54
N SER A 200 -8.34 -4.68 -0.50
CA SER A 200 -7.76 -3.54 0.21
C SER A 200 -8.80 -2.60 0.80
N GLY A 201 -8.46 -1.99 1.94
CA GLY A 201 -9.31 -1.03 2.63
C GLY A 201 -10.47 -1.67 3.39
N ILE A 202 -10.27 -2.89 3.86
CA ILE A 202 -11.29 -3.70 4.53
C ILE A 202 -11.29 -3.35 6.03
N LEU A 203 -12.42 -2.88 6.53
CA LEU A 203 -12.62 -2.55 7.95
C LEU A 203 -13.40 -3.64 8.70
N ASP A 204 -14.12 -4.51 7.96
CA ASP A 204 -14.84 -5.66 8.49
C ASP A 204 -13.88 -6.87 8.64
N PRO A 205 -13.77 -7.51 9.83
CA PRO A 205 -12.91 -8.66 10.04
C PRO A 205 -13.38 -9.97 9.38
N GLU A 206 -14.67 -10.11 9.07
CA GLU A 206 -15.23 -11.37 8.59
C GLU A 206 -14.64 -11.89 7.27
N PRO A 207 -14.40 -11.06 6.23
CA PRO A 207 -13.74 -11.53 5.01
C PRO A 207 -12.35 -12.14 5.24
N PHE A 208 -11.60 -11.66 6.24
CA PHE A 208 -10.30 -12.22 6.59
C PHE A 208 -10.41 -13.63 7.18
N LYS A 209 -11.40 -13.88 8.04
CA LYS A 209 -11.65 -15.20 8.61
C LYS A 209 -11.98 -16.22 7.51
N LEU A 210 -12.87 -15.84 6.59
CA LEU A 210 -13.21 -16.68 5.44
C LEU A 210 -12.00 -16.97 4.55
N ALA A 211 -11.11 -15.99 4.36
CA ALA A 211 -9.89 -16.15 3.58
C ALA A 211 -8.90 -17.11 4.27
N ILE A 212 -8.72 -16.97 5.59
CA ILE A 212 -7.88 -17.88 6.39
C ILE A 212 -8.41 -19.31 6.28
N GLU A 213 -9.71 -19.51 6.51
CA GLU A 213 -10.36 -20.81 6.44
C GLU A 213 -10.15 -21.44 5.05
N SER A 214 -10.54 -20.74 3.98
CA SER A 214 -10.40 -21.24 2.60
C SER A 214 -8.93 -21.53 2.23
N THR A 215 -8.00 -20.63 2.56
CA THR A 215 -6.59 -20.81 2.22
C THR A 215 -5.98 -22.02 2.95
N ILE A 216 -6.29 -22.21 4.22
CA ILE A 216 -5.78 -23.36 4.98
C ILE A 216 -6.45 -24.67 4.53
N ASP A 217 -7.73 -24.66 4.14
CA ASP A 217 -8.38 -25.84 3.56
C ASP A 217 -7.73 -26.26 2.22
N ILE A 218 -7.32 -25.29 1.39
CA ILE A 218 -6.55 -25.57 0.16
C ILE A 218 -5.16 -26.14 0.54
N ALA A 219 -4.47 -25.52 1.51
CA ALA A 219 -3.16 -25.98 1.98
C ALA A 219 -3.23 -27.42 2.53
N GLY A 220 -4.30 -27.74 3.27
CA GLY A 220 -4.55 -29.09 3.80
C GLY A 220 -4.71 -30.15 2.69
N LYS A 221 -5.42 -29.82 1.62
CA LYS A 221 -5.53 -30.69 0.43
C LYS A 221 -4.16 -30.89 -0.24
N VAL A 222 -3.43 -29.81 -0.47
CA VAL A 222 -2.09 -29.87 -1.08
C VAL A 222 -1.14 -30.70 -0.22
N HIS A 223 -1.15 -30.51 1.10
CA HIS A 223 -0.35 -31.32 2.02
C HIS A 223 -0.71 -32.80 1.94
N THR A 224 -2.01 -33.15 2.01
CA THR A 224 -2.47 -34.53 2.06
C THR A 224 -2.26 -35.26 0.72
N GLU A 225 -2.50 -34.59 -0.41
CA GLU A 225 -2.54 -35.23 -1.73
C GLU A 225 -1.23 -35.09 -2.51
N ALA A 226 -0.47 -34.00 -2.27
CA ALA A 226 0.84 -33.75 -2.91
C ALA A 226 2.03 -33.97 -1.95
N GLY A 227 1.81 -34.10 -0.64
CA GLY A 227 2.89 -34.32 0.34
C GLY A 227 3.72 -33.07 0.65
N ILE A 228 3.21 -31.87 0.36
CA ILE A 228 3.92 -30.61 0.55
C ILE A 228 3.85 -30.17 2.02
N ASP A 229 5.00 -29.88 2.61
CA ASP A 229 5.12 -29.25 3.91
C ASP A 229 5.38 -27.74 3.74
N PHE A 230 4.53 -26.91 4.34
CA PHE A 230 4.63 -25.46 4.21
C PHE A 230 5.57 -24.85 5.27
N GLU A 231 6.56 -24.06 4.82
CA GLU A 231 7.38 -23.22 5.71
C GLU A 231 6.60 -21.96 6.14
N PHE A 232 5.72 -21.46 5.27
CA PHE A 232 4.87 -20.30 5.57
C PHE A 232 3.52 -20.34 4.85
N VAL A 233 2.56 -19.62 5.42
CA VAL A 233 1.30 -19.27 4.77
C VAL A 233 1.10 -17.76 4.88
N ASP A 234 0.83 -17.12 3.74
CA ASP A 234 0.65 -15.70 3.59
C ASP A 234 -0.80 -15.37 3.23
N PHE A 235 -1.43 -14.50 4.01
CA PHE A 235 -2.82 -14.08 3.76
C PHE A 235 -2.91 -12.71 3.11
N GLY A 236 -1.77 -12.18 2.65
CA GLY A 236 -1.70 -10.87 2.01
C GLY A 236 -1.99 -9.71 2.97
N GLY A 237 -2.35 -8.60 2.38
CA GLY A 237 -2.75 -7.40 3.11
C GLY A 237 -4.26 -7.23 3.17
N GLY A 238 -4.68 -5.96 3.18
CA GLY A 238 -6.09 -5.62 3.06
C GLY A 238 -6.66 -4.83 4.23
N VAL A 239 -6.06 -4.93 5.42
CA VAL A 239 -6.53 -4.17 6.60
C VAL A 239 -6.58 -2.69 6.29
N GLY A 240 -7.78 -2.10 6.46
CA GLY A 240 -8.07 -0.70 6.19
C GLY A 240 -7.71 0.23 7.34
N ILE A 241 -7.83 1.52 7.03
CA ILE A 241 -7.84 2.62 7.99
C ILE A 241 -9.12 3.44 7.78
N PRO A 242 -9.66 4.11 8.79
CA PRO A 242 -10.79 4.99 8.61
C PRO A 242 -10.39 6.21 7.77
N TYR A 243 -11.15 6.53 6.74
CA TYR A 243 -10.99 7.75 5.93
C TYR A 243 -11.98 8.83 6.34
N THR A 244 -13.16 8.45 6.82
CA THR A 244 -14.16 9.38 7.32
C THR A 244 -14.12 9.44 8.85
N PRO A 245 -14.60 10.54 9.48
CA PRO A 245 -14.68 10.62 10.95
C PRO A 245 -15.65 9.60 11.57
N GLU A 246 -16.60 9.10 10.79
CA GLU A 246 -17.66 8.18 11.23
C GLU A 246 -17.22 6.70 11.16
N GLU A 247 -16.19 6.38 10.39
CA GLU A 247 -15.66 5.02 10.27
C GLU A 247 -14.93 4.59 11.55
N ASN A 248 -15.16 3.36 11.96
CA ASN A 248 -14.48 2.79 13.12
C ASN A 248 -13.06 2.34 12.79
N ILE A 249 -12.16 2.54 13.73
CA ILE A 249 -10.81 1.98 13.67
C ILE A 249 -10.90 0.48 13.93
N VAL A 250 -10.21 -0.33 13.13
CA VAL A 250 -10.06 -1.76 13.38
C VAL A 250 -9.34 -1.97 14.72
N ASP A 251 -9.99 -2.64 15.66
CA ASP A 251 -9.33 -3.11 16.89
C ASP A 251 -8.37 -4.25 16.52
N ILE A 252 -7.11 -3.90 16.27
CA ILE A 252 -6.12 -4.83 15.75
C ILE A 252 -5.76 -5.96 16.74
N ASP A 253 -5.89 -5.74 18.04
CA ASP A 253 -5.63 -6.79 19.06
C ASP A 253 -6.74 -7.86 19.04
N THR A 254 -8.00 -7.44 19.02
CA THR A 254 -9.15 -8.34 18.86
C THR A 254 -9.10 -9.04 17.50
N PHE A 255 -8.82 -8.29 16.43
CA PHE A 255 -8.66 -8.84 15.09
C PHE A 255 -7.58 -9.94 15.04
N ALA A 256 -6.38 -9.67 15.57
CA ALA A 256 -5.29 -10.63 15.61
C ALA A 256 -5.65 -11.88 16.44
N LYS A 257 -6.25 -11.67 17.62
CA LYS A 257 -6.65 -12.77 18.53
C LYS A 257 -7.60 -13.75 17.85
N GLU A 258 -8.64 -13.24 17.18
CA GLU A 258 -9.66 -14.08 16.56
C GLU A 258 -9.11 -14.81 15.32
N ASN A 259 -8.39 -14.09 14.45
CA ASN A 259 -7.81 -14.67 13.24
C ASN A 259 -6.75 -15.73 13.56
N ILE A 260 -5.89 -15.51 14.57
CA ILE A 260 -4.90 -16.51 14.98
C ILE A 260 -5.55 -17.73 15.65
N ALA A 261 -6.63 -17.53 16.41
CA ALA A 261 -7.36 -18.66 16.99
C ALA A 261 -7.92 -19.58 15.89
N LEU A 262 -8.52 -18.98 14.86
CA LEU A 262 -9.00 -19.72 13.68
C LEU A 262 -7.85 -20.41 12.93
N PHE A 263 -6.77 -19.67 12.65
CA PHE A 263 -5.57 -20.19 11.96
C PHE A 263 -5.02 -21.45 12.67
N LYS A 264 -4.80 -21.37 13.99
CA LYS A 264 -4.32 -22.52 14.78
C LYS A 264 -5.27 -23.73 14.71
N SER A 265 -6.57 -23.48 14.85
CA SER A 265 -7.58 -24.55 14.77
C SER A 265 -7.56 -25.24 13.42
N LYS A 266 -7.41 -24.48 12.33
CA LYS A 266 -7.36 -25.04 10.97
C LYS A 266 -6.03 -25.77 10.70
N LEU A 267 -4.90 -25.29 11.25
CA LEU A 267 -3.63 -26.01 11.16
C LEU A 267 -3.72 -27.39 11.85
N GLU A 268 -4.34 -27.46 13.03
CA GLU A 268 -4.56 -28.73 13.75
C GLU A 268 -5.51 -29.66 12.98
N GLU A 269 -6.57 -29.11 12.38
CA GLU A 269 -7.54 -29.89 11.58
C GLU A 269 -6.88 -30.60 10.39
N HIS A 270 -5.91 -29.96 9.74
CA HIS A 270 -5.25 -30.46 8.53
C HIS A 270 -3.84 -31.03 8.77
N ASP A 271 -3.38 -31.12 10.01
CA ASP A 271 -2.03 -31.61 10.40
C ASP A 271 -0.87 -30.85 9.69
N LEU A 272 -1.04 -29.56 9.50
CA LEU A 272 -0.10 -28.71 8.74
C LEU A 272 1.15 -28.26 9.54
N GLY A 273 1.34 -28.77 10.76
CA GLY A 273 2.46 -28.38 11.60
C GLY A 273 2.36 -26.92 12.08
N LYS A 274 3.46 -26.17 11.94
CA LYS A 274 3.56 -24.77 12.41
C LYS A 274 4.24 -23.88 11.37
N PRO A 275 3.64 -23.64 10.22
CA PRO A 275 4.19 -22.71 9.24
C PRO A 275 4.23 -21.29 9.80
N THR A 276 5.20 -20.49 9.40
CA THR A 276 5.21 -19.05 9.72
C THR A 276 4.01 -18.35 9.09
N MET A 277 3.29 -17.55 9.86
CA MET A 277 2.20 -16.72 9.32
C MET A 277 2.76 -15.42 8.77
N TYR A 278 2.44 -15.09 7.51
CA TYR A 278 2.78 -13.81 6.89
C TYR A 278 1.52 -12.97 6.66
N LEU A 279 1.67 -11.65 6.83
CA LEU A 279 0.69 -10.66 6.42
C LEU A 279 1.39 -9.50 5.72
N GLU A 280 0.71 -8.92 4.72
CA GLU A 280 1.24 -7.87 3.84
C GLU A 280 0.54 -6.51 4.04
N PRO A 281 0.53 -5.91 5.25
CA PRO A 281 -0.10 -4.61 5.42
C PRO A 281 0.68 -3.54 4.62
N GLY A 282 -0.04 -2.79 3.79
CA GLY A 282 0.47 -1.58 3.14
C GLY A 282 -0.20 -0.35 3.75
N ARG A 283 -1.48 -0.17 3.41
CA ARG A 283 -2.29 0.97 3.86
C ARG A 283 -2.30 1.17 5.36
N TYR A 284 -2.42 0.10 6.14
CA TYR A 284 -2.46 0.18 7.60
C TYR A 284 -1.20 0.82 8.19
N LEU A 285 -0.03 0.55 7.60
CA LEU A 285 1.26 1.03 8.13
C LEU A 285 1.53 2.49 7.80
N VAL A 286 1.14 2.96 6.61
CA VAL A 286 1.59 4.27 6.10
C VAL A 286 0.45 5.23 5.77
N GLY A 287 -0.79 4.75 5.64
CA GLY A 287 -1.89 5.53 5.10
C GLY A 287 -2.18 6.80 5.89
N ASP A 288 -2.34 6.68 7.20
CA ASP A 288 -2.65 7.78 8.11
C ASP A 288 -1.40 8.47 8.69
N ALA A 289 -0.23 8.05 8.25
CA ALA A 289 1.04 8.65 8.63
C ALA A 289 1.46 9.80 7.69
N SER A 290 0.66 10.14 6.68
CA SER A 290 1.01 11.24 5.78
C SER A 290 -0.21 12.05 5.35
N VAL A 291 0.06 13.33 5.11
CA VAL A 291 -0.89 14.31 4.57
C VAL A 291 -0.34 14.92 3.30
N LEU A 292 -1.22 15.38 2.42
CA LEU A 292 -0.86 16.24 1.28
C LEU A 292 -1.24 17.67 1.63
N LEU A 293 -0.25 18.55 1.78
CA LEU A 293 -0.44 19.99 1.95
C LEU A 293 -0.61 20.64 0.57
N THR A 294 -1.62 21.48 0.43
CA THR A 294 -1.95 22.19 -0.80
C THR A 294 -2.49 23.57 -0.49
N ARG A 295 -2.15 24.56 -1.31
CA ARG A 295 -2.55 25.96 -1.11
C ARG A 295 -3.76 26.30 -1.98
N VAL A 296 -4.68 27.07 -1.43
CA VAL A 296 -5.83 27.61 -2.16
C VAL A 296 -5.36 28.77 -3.06
N ASN A 297 -5.48 28.57 -4.36
CA ASN A 297 -5.10 29.57 -5.38
C ASN A 297 -6.26 30.44 -5.83
N SER A 298 -7.49 29.93 -5.72
CA SER A 298 -8.67 30.68 -6.13
C SER A 298 -9.91 30.26 -5.34
N VAL A 299 -10.76 31.23 -5.05
CA VAL A 299 -12.11 31.02 -4.52
C VAL A 299 -13.10 31.51 -5.56
N LYS A 300 -13.82 30.59 -6.18
CA LYS A 300 -14.73 30.90 -7.29
C LYS A 300 -16.18 30.63 -6.91
N GLN A 301 -17.02 31.65 -6.96
CA GLN A 301 -18.47 31.51 -6.89
C GLN A 301 -19.03 31.37 -8.31
N SER A 302 -19.70 30.26 -8.55
CA SER A 302 -20.46 29.99 -9.78
C SER A 302 -21.84 29.47 -9.36
N TYR A 303 -22.43 28.48 -10.05
CA TYR A 303 -23.59 27.73 -9.56
C TYR A 303 -23.27 26.97 -8.26
N ARG A 304 -21.99 26.63 -8.08
CA ARG A 304 -21.39 26.04 -6.88
C ARG A 304 -20.22 26.91 -6.43
N LYS A 305 -19.81 26.82 -5.19
CA LYS A 305 -18.58 27.46 -4.69
C LYS A 305 -17.42 26.49 -4.82
N PHE A 306 -16.36 26.90 -5.52
CA PHE A 306 -15.15 26.11 -5.74
C PHE A 306 -13.96 26.72 -5.01
N LEU A 307 -13.20 25.87 -4.35
CA LEU A 307 -11.84 26.15 -3.88
C LEU A 307 -10.86 25.49 -4.86
N GLY A 308 -10.17 26.29 -5.65
CA GLY A 308 -9.12 25.83 -6.57
C GLY A 308 -7.78 25.74 -5.84
N VAL A 309 -7.14 24.59 -5.89
CA VAL A 309 -5.86 24.36 -5.20
C VAL A 309 -4.71 24.11 -6.18
N ASP A 310 -3.45 24.19 -5.68
CA ASP A 310 -2.23 24.00 -6.48
C ASP A 310 -1.86 22.53 -6.71
N SER A 311 -2.62 21.59 -6.17
CA SER A 311 -2.58 20.16 -6.47
C SER A 311 -3.70 19.73 -7.42
N GLY A 312 -3.71 18.47 -7.84
CA GLY A 312 -4.76 17.88 -8.66
C GLY A 312 -4.66 16.36 -8.64
N PHE A 313 -5.46 15.67 -9.46
CA PHE A 313 -5.38 14.21 -9.50
C PHE A 313 -4.01 13.69 -9.98
N HIS A 314 -3.21 14.51 -10.67
CA HIS A 314 -1.82 14.17 -10.98
C HIS A 314 -0.95 14.04 -9.73
N THR A 315 -1.33 14.67 -8.61
CA THR A 315 -0.66 14.56 -7.32
C THR A 315 -1.29 13.46 -6.46
N LEU A 316 -2.63 13.44 -6.32
CA LEU A 316 -3.38 12.43 -5.58
C LEU A 316 -4.55 11.91 -6.42
N LEU A 317 -4.34 10.76 -7.06
CA LEU A 317 -5.27 10.20 -8.06
C LEU A 317 -6.54 9.58 -7.44
N ARG A 318 -6.48 9.12 -6.20
CA ARG A 318 -7.52 8.28 -5.59
C ARG A 318 -8.95 8.86 -5.59
N PRO A 319 -9.18 10.16 -5.32
CA PRO A 319 -10.53 10.73 -5.42
C PRO A 319 -11.11 10.63 -6.84
N ALA A 320 -10.31 10.90 -7.86
CA ALA A 320 -10.76 10.86 -9.26
C ALA A 320 -10.94 9.42 -9.80
N MET A 321 -10.11 8.46 -9.37
CA MET A 321 -10.11 7.09 -9.90
C MET A 321 -11.06 6.15 -9.18
N TYR A 322 -11.20 6.33 -7.84
CA TYR A 322 -11.94 5.39 -6.98
C TYR A 322 -13.08 6.07 -6.22
N ASP A 323 -13.36 7.34 -6.49
CA ASP A 323 -14.29 8.15 -5.70
C ASP A 323 -13.96 8.11 -4.18
N SER A 324 -12.65 7.96 -3.88
CA SER A 324 -12.18 7.77 -2.51
C SER A 324 -12.31 9.05 -1.71
N TYR A 325 -12.99 8.95 -0.58
CA TYR A 325 -13.02 10.04 0.39
C TYR A 325 -11.64 10.26 1.01
N HIS A 326 -11.26 11.53 1.14
CA HIS A 326 -10.20 12.00 2.01
C HIS A 326 -10.74 13.13 2.88
N HIS A 327 -10.46 13.07 4.17
CA HIS A 327 -10.80 14.17 5.05
C HIS A 327 -9.87 15.35 4.76
N ILE A 328 -10.45 16.55 4.58
CA ILE A 328 -9.71 17.77 4.25
C ILE A 328 -9.98 18.80 5.32
N VAL A 329 -8.93 19.40 5.86
CA VAL A 329 -8.99 20.40 6.90
C VAL A 329 -8.30 21.70 6.47
N LEU A 330 -8.74 22.81 7.06
CA LEU A 330 -8.09 24.10 6.90
C LEU A 330 -6.90 24.19 7.87
N ALA A 331 -5.72 23.84 7.39
CA ALA A 331 -4.54 23.57 8.22
C ALA A 331 -4.00 24.78 8.99
N ASN A 332 -4.26 26.00 8.51
CA ASN A 332 -3.83 27.24 9.14
C ASN A 332 -4.91 27.90 10.03
N LYS A 333 -6.10 27.28 10.19
CA LYS A 333 -7.22 27.79 11.02
C LYS A 333 -8.06 26.63 11.53
N MET A 334 -7.45 25.74 12.33
CA MET A 334 -8.03 24.43 12.69
C MET A 334 -9.26 24.49 13.59
N ASP A 335 -9.47 25.57 14.33
CA ASP A 335 -10.65 25.79 15.21
C ASP A 335 -11.81 26.49 14.51
N ALA A 336 -11.61 26.91 13.24
CA ALA A 336 -12.65 27.63 12.50
C ALA A 336 -13.86 26.73 12.24
N PRO A 337 -15.09 27.16 12.56
CA PRO A 337 -16.30 26.37 12.37
C PRO A 337 -16.64 26.24 10.87
N ASN A 338 -17.20 25.11 10.48
CA ASN A 338 -17.73 24.93 9.13
C ASN A 338 -18.95 25.83 8.93
N THR A 339 -18.89 26.73 7.95
CA THR A 339 -19.92 27.75 7.67
C THR A 339 -20.46 27.68 6.25
N GLN A 340 -19.86 26.81 5.40
CA GLN A 340 -20.21 26.72 3.97
C GLN A 340 -20.00 25.30 3.45
N GLU A 341 -20.60 25.01 2.30
CA GLU A 341 -20.32 23.81 1.49
C GLU A 341 -19.60 24.21 0.22
N VAL A 342 -18.51 23.49 -0.12
CA VAL A 342 -17.68 23.79 -1.26
C VAL A 342 -17.27 22.53 -2.03
N ASP A 343 -16.95 22.68 -3.29
CA ASP A 343 -16.20 21.70 -4.07
C ASP A 343 -14.72 22.08 -4.05
N ILE A 344 -13.83 21.11 -3.79
CA ILE A 344 -12.38 21.33 -3.80
C ILE A 344 -11.83 20.77 -5.10
N ALA A 345 -11.37 21.65 -5.98
CA ALA A 345 -10.96 21.36 -7.34
C ALA A 345 -9.44 21.49 -7.51
N GLY A 346 -8.86 20.54 -8.22
CA GLY A 346 -7.46 20.62 -8.62
C GLY A 346 -7.22 21.53 -9.82
N ASN A 347 -5.97 21.53 -10.27
CA ASN A 347 -5.48 22.43 -11.31
C ASN A 347 -5.22 21.74 -12.67
N VAL A 348 -5.77 20.54 -12.86
CA VAL A 348 -5.74 19.78 -14.11
C VAL A 348 -6.92 20.18 -14.99
N CYS A 349 -6.75 20.18 -16.32
CA CYS A 349 -7.76 20.62 -17.26
C CYS A 349 -8.87 19.58 -17.55
N GLU A 350 -9.35 18.89 -16.50
CA GLU A 350 -10.44 17.92 -16.57
C GLU A 350 -11.49 18.15 -15.49
N SER A 351 -12.78 17.97 -15.86
CA SER A 351 -13.89 18.13 -14.91
C SER A 351 -13.90 17.12 -13.76
N GLY A 352 -13.19 16.01 -13.94
CA GLY A 352 -13.01 14.98 -12.91
C GLY A 352 -11.93 15.31 -11.88
N ASP A 353 -11.20 16.41 -12.02
CA ASP A 353 -10.15 16.83 -11.08
C ASP A 353 -10.75 17.51 -9.84
N LEU A 354 -11.39 16.69 -9.02
CA LEU A 354 -12.03 17.09 -7.77
C LEU A 354 -11.53 16.21 -6.63
N PHE A 355 -11.10 16.84 -5.54
CA PHE A 355 -10.76 16.17 -4.29
C PHE A 355 -11.98 15.91 -3.40
N ALA A 356 -12.98 16.80 -3.50
CA ALA A 356 -14.23 16.69 -2.73
C ALA A 356 -15.36 17.46 -3.41
N ARG A 357 -16.58 16.97 -3.18
CA ARG A 357 -17.83 17.63 -3.53
C ARG A 357 -18.64 17.88 -2.27
N ASP A 358 -19.43 18.96 -2.28
CA ASP A 358 -20.34 19.32 -1.18
C ASP A 358 -19.68 19.19 0.21
N ARG A 359 -18.41 19.62 0.30
CA ARG A 359 -17.62 19.49 1.52
C ARG A 359 -17.94 20.63 2.48
N PRO A 360 -18.43 20.32 3.71
CA PRO A 360 -18.51 21.33 4.79
C PRO A 360 -17.11 21.85 5.11
N MET A 361 -16.91 23.15 5.01
CA MET A 361 -15.65 23.83 5.29
C MET A 361 -15.86 25.14 6.05
N PRO A 362 -14.84 25.59 6.79
CA PRO A 362 -14.81 26.97 7.30
C PRO A 362 -14.83 28.00 6.15
N ASP A 363 -14.87 29.27 6.51
CA ASP A 363 -14.62 30.31 5.52
C ASP A 363 -13.15 30.29 5.10
N VAL A 364 -12.92 30.04 3.81
CA VAL A 364 -11.59 29.82 3.20
C VAL A 364 -11.31 30.95 2.21
N GLU A 365 -10.10 31.50 2.29
CA GLU A 365 -9.59 32.57 1.42
C GLU A 365 -8.44 32.08 0.53
N GLU A 366 -8.16 32.84 -0.53
CA GLU A 366 -6.97 32.61 -1.37
C GLU A 366 -5.71 32.76 -0.52
N GLY A 367 -4.79 31.81 -0.66
CA GLY A 367 -3.58 31.73 0.15
C GLY A 367 -3.71 30.81 1.37
N ASP A 368 -4.91 30.43 1.79
CA ASP A 368 -5.08 29.47 2.88
C ASP A 368 -4.48 28.09 2.56
N LEU A 369 -4.09 27.38 3.60
CA LEU A 369 -3.47 26.06 3.50
C LEU A 369 -4.48 24.96 3.84
N LEU A 370 -4.69 24.05 2.91
CA LEU A 370 -5.46 22.82 3.13
C LEU A 370 -4.54 21.63 3.36
N ALA A 371 -4.95 20.73 4.24
CA ALA A 371 -4.33 19.42 4.40
C ALA A 371 -5.32 18.31 4.02
N ILE A 372 -4.94 17.48 3.04
CA ILE A 372 -5.67 16.29 2.63
C ILE A 372 -5.09 15.13 3.43
N LEU A 373 -5.87 14.59 4.38
CA LEU A 373 -5.41 13.57 5.33
C LEU A 373 -5.37 12.18 4.71
N ASN A 374 -4.69 11.26 5.39
CA ASN A 374 -4.58 9.85 5.00
C ASN A 374 -4.00 9.65 3.58
N ALA A 375 -3.05 10.49 3.19
CA ALA A 375 -2.46 10.49 1.85
C ALA A 375 -1.20 9.61 1.72
N GLY A 376 -0.82 8.87 2.78
CA GLY A 376 0.43 8.11 2.84
C GLY A 376 0.45 6.83 2.02
N ALA A 377 -0.71 6.24 1.72
CA ALA A 377 -0.82 5.03 0.93
C ALA A 377 -1.46 5.33 -0.43
N TYR A 378 -0.79 4.91 -1.51
CA TYR A 378 -1.28 5.08 -2.90
C TYR A 378 -1.53 6.56 -3.27
N GLY A 379 -0.82 7.47 -2.60
CA GLY A 379 -0.78 8.90 -2.94
C GLY A 379 0.34 9.16 -3.94
N PHE A 380 1.54 9.45 -3.45
CA PHE A 380 2.69 9.75 -4.33
C PHE A 380 3.00 8.63 -5.34
N THR A 381 2.88 7.36 -4.95
CA THR A 381 3.16 6.21 -5.83
C THR A 381 2.25 6.13 -7.06
N MET A 382 1.06 6.70 -7.01
CA MET A 382 0.14 6.80 -8.14
C MET A 382 0.17 8.17 -8.83
N SER A 383 1.04 9.08 -8.41
CA SER A 383 1.17 10.40 -9.02
C SER A 383 1.73 10.31 -10.44
N SER A 384 1.44 11.31 -11.26
CA SER A 384 1.85 11.39 -12.66
C SER A 384 2.31 12.80 -13.03
N ASN A 385 2.85 12.94 -14.23
CA ASN A 385 3.17 14.24 -14.82
C ASN A 385 2.10 14.73 -15.81
N TYR A 386 0.84 14.32 -15.58
CA TYR A 386 -0.25 14.76 -16.45
C TYR A 386 -0.35 16.28 -16.52
N ASN A 387 -0.69 16.83 -17.67
CA ASN A 387 -0.60 18.25 -18.03
C ASN A 387 0.81 18.85 -17.89
N SER A 388 1.88 18.04 -17.99
CA SER A 388 3.27 18.45 -17.79
C SER A 388 3.50 19.14 -16.44
N ARG A 389 2.85 18.66 -15.39
CA ARG A 389 3.02 19.17 -14.02
C ARG A 389 4.09 18.37 -13.28
N PRO A 390 5.05 19.05 -12.65
CA PRO A 390 6.04 18.42 -11.79
C PRO A 390 5.40 17.69 -10.59
N LYS A 391 5.98 16.55 -10.19
CA LYS A 391 5.57 15.84 -8.98
C LYS A 391 5.96 16.62 -7.73
N ALA A 392 5.17 16.44 -6.68
CA ALA A 392 5.35 17.09 -5.39
C ALA A 392 6.64 16.64 -4.69
N SER A 393 7.12 17.46 -3.76
CA SER A 393 8.14 17.06 -2.78
C SER A 393 7.57 16.10 -1.72
N GLU A 394 8.46 15.39 -1.02
CA GLU A 394 8.12 14.59 0.17
C GLU A 394 9.02 15.00 1.32
N VAL A 395 8.43 15.30 2.48
CA VAL A 395 9.09 15.73 3.71
C VAL A 395 8.79 14.73 4.81
N LEU A 396 9.80 14.22 5.48
CA LEU A 396 9.67 13.39 6.68
C LEU A 396 9.75 14.29 7.92
N VAL A 397 8.88 14.09 8.86
CA VAL A 397 8.91 14.74 10.17
C VAL A 397 9.20 13.70 11.24
N LYS A 398 10.17 14.05 12.10
CA LYS A 398 10.52 13.28 13.29
C LYS A 398 10.69 14.22 14.47
N ASP A 399 9.89 14.05 15.50
CA ASP A 399 9.97 14.82 16.76
C ASP A 399 10.02 16.36 16.52
N GLY A 400 9.27 16.84 15.53
CA GLY A 400 9.20 18.25 15.15
C GLY A 400 10.29 18.72 14.17
N GLU A 401 11.29 17.90 13.86
CA GLU A 401 12.30 18.21 12.86
C GLU A 401 11.87 17.72 11.47
N CYS A 402 12.11 18.54 10.43
CA CYS A 402 11.70 18.28 9.05
C CYS A 402 12.89 17.90 8.18
N PHE A 403 12.73 16.84 7.38
CA PHE A 403 13.78 16.33 6.49
C PHE A 403 13.22 16.13 5.09
N LEU A 404 13.80 16.79 4.09
CA LEU A 404 13.44 16.57 2.69
C LEU A 404 13.88 15.15 2.28
N THR A 405 12.91 14.30 1.90
CA THR A 405 13.16 12.91 1.46
C THR A 405 12.99 12.71 -0.05
N ARG A 406 12.33 13.68 -0.70
CA ARG A 406 12.25 13.79 -2.15
C ARG A 406 12.12 15.23 -2.57
N GLU A 407 13.01 15.66 -3.46
CA GLU A 407 12.90 16.97 -4.10
C GLU A 407 11.67 17.05 -5.00
N ARG A 408 11.09 18.25 -5.10
CA ARG A 408 10.06 18.54 -6.12
C ARG A 408 10.71 18.45 -7.49
N GLU A 409 10.01 17.82 -8.45
CA GLU A 409 10.47 17.83 -9.84
C GLU A 409 10.55 19.25 -10.39
N THR A 410 11.56 19.48 -11.21
CA THR A 410 11.72 20.69 -12.03
C THR A 410 11.06 20.50 -13.41
N PHE A 411 10.96 21.57 -14.21
CA PHE A 411 10.51 21.41 -15.60
C PHE A 411 11.48 20.56 -16.44
N GLU A 412 12.78 20.59 -16.12
CA GLU A 412 13.78 19.77 -16.82
C GLU A 412 13.56 18.26 -16.59
N ASP A 413 13.06 17.87 -15.42
CA ASP A 413 12.77 16.47 -15.11
C ASP A 413 11.65 15.88 -15.99
N LEU A 414 10.76 16.73 -16.53
CA LEU A 414 9.63 16.32 -17.36
C LEU A 414 10.07 15.74 -18.73
N PHE A 415 11.24 16.13 -19.21
CA PHE A 415 11.71 15.75 -20.55
C PHE A 415 13.18 15.32 -20.61
N ASN A 416 13.86 15.15 -19.47
CA ASN A 416 15.29 14.82 -19.39
C ASN A 416 15.71 13.52 -20.15
N LYS A 417 14.76 12.66 -20.51
CA LYS A 417 14.97 11.42 -21.29
C LYS A 417 14.36 11.46 -22.69
N GLN A 418 13.81 12.61 -23.11
CA GLN A 418 13.26 12.77 -24.45
C GLN A 418 14.38 13.18 -25.43
N ILE A 419 14.31 12.64 -26.64
CA ILE A 419 15.29 12.89 -27.70
C ILE A 419 14.55 13.45 -28.91
N ILE A 420 15.00 14.60 -29.43
CA ILE A 420 14.55 15.14 -30.71
C ILE A 420 15.41 14.48 -31.80
N PRO A 421 14.82 13.72 -32.73
CA PRO A 421 15.56 13.12 -33.84
C PRO A 421 16.25 14.21 -34.71
N ASP A 422 17.42 13.90 -35.26
CA ASP A 422 18.25 14.87 -36.00
C ASP A 422 17.50 15.56 -37.15
N TYR A 423 16.56 14.87 -37.80
CA TYR A 423 15.78 15.42 -38.91
C TYR A 423 14.70 16.45 -38.46
N LEU A 424 14.49 16.61 -37.16
CA LEU A 424 13.57 17.61 -36.56
C LEU A 424 14.30 18.75 -35.86
N GLN A 425 15.63 18.72 -35.84
CA GLN A 425 16.47 19.79 -35.26
C GLN A 425 16.66 21.01 -36.21
#